data_0f6edcd5d158edc592890c205b1346ca
#
_entry.id   0f6edcd5d158edc592890c205b1346ca
#
_cell.length_a   1.000
_cell.length_b   1.000
_cell.length_c   1.000
_cell.angle_alpha   90.00
_cell.angle_beta   90.00
_cell.angle_gamma   90.00
#
_symmetry.space_group_name_H-M   'P 1'
#
loop_
_entity.id
_entity.type
_entity.pdbx_description
1 polymer ?
#
loop_
_entity_poly.entity_id
_entity_poly.type
_entity_poly.pdbx_seq_one_letter_code
_entity_poly.pdbx_strand_id
1 'polypeptide(L)'
;SVDATGSSQVLTGLLCALAHAEGDSVLNLHGVVSRPYIQMTLEVLEDMGINIELLEEDEDARTLLLRVPGNQRAQAQDMAIDGDWSAAAFLLGLGALCAPHHLNVEGLHSTYTQADEAIKGALLFGGCRLAGTDEGVQVMAGKPKSFIVDLTDSPDLFPPLAALAAFGK
;
A
#
# COMPACT_ATOMS: atom_id res chain seq x y z
N SER A 1 3.40 -24.02 5.21
CA SER A 1 2.67 -23.00 5.97
C SER A 1 3.62 -21.88 6.36
N VAL A 2 3.19 -20.64 6.25
CA VAL A 2 3.98 -19.45 6.51
C VAL A 2 3.21 -18.54 7.47
N ASP A 3 3.87 -18.07 8.51
CA ASP A 3 3.36 -17.01 9.39
C ASP A 3 3.60 -15.65 8.72
N ALA A 4 2.53 -14.96 8.39
CA ALA A 4 2.54 -13.65 7.72
C ALA A 4 2.24 -12.47 8.67
N THR A 5 2.27 -12.70 10.00
CA THR A 5 1.99 -11.66 11.00
C THR A 5 3.08 -10.58 11.07
N GLY A 6 4.29 -10.90 10.65
CA GLY A 6 5.45 -10.03 10.83
C GLY A 6 5.64 -8.98 9.75
N SER A 7 5.40 -9.30 8.48
CA SER A 7 5.60 -8.38 7.36
C SER A 7 5.14 -8.98 6.03
N SER A 8 4.42 -8.21 5.23
CA SER A 8 4.08 -8.55 3.84
C SER A 8 5.31 -8.63 2.91
N GLN A 9 6.40 -7.94 3.25
CA GLN A 9 7.64 -7.92 2.45
C GLN A 9 8.28 -9.31 2.32
N VAL A 10 8.24 -10.13 3.39
CA VAL A 10 8.74 -11.51 3.36
C VAL A 10 7.94 -12.32 2.36
N LEU A 11 6.63 -12.14 2.34
CA LEU A 11 5.76 -12.82 1.39
C LEU A 11 6.02 -12.37 -0.05
N THR A 12 6.16 -11.07 -0.30
CA THR A 12 6.54 -10.53 -1.62
C THR A 12 7.82 -11.19 -2.14
N GLY A 13 8.88 -11.24 -1.33
CA GLY A 13 10.14 -11.89 -1.71
C GLY A 13 9.96 -13.38 -1.98
N LEU A 14 9.13 -14.08 -1.19
CA LEU A 14 8.86 -15.50 -1.36
C LEU A 14 8.08 -15.78 -2.66
N LEU A 15 7.06 -15.00 -2.99
CA LEU A 15 6.29 -15.14 -4.23
C LEU A 15 7.19 -14.96 -5.46
N CYS A 16 8.04 -13.92 -5.48
CA CYS A 16 9.02 -13.72 -6.55
C CYS A 16 9.99 -14.90 -6.69
N ALA A 17 10.50 -15.42 -5.57
CA ALA A 17 11.45 -16.52 -5.59
C ALA A 17 10.83 -17.85 -6.07
N LEU A 18 9.64 -18.17 -5.57
CA LEU A 18 8.93 -19.42 -5.86
C LEU A 18 8.46 -19.51 -7.31
N ALA A 19 8.09 -18.40 -7.94
CA ALA A 19 7.75 -18.37 -9.35
C ALA A 19 8.89 -18.87 -10.25
N HIS A 20 10.13 -18.67 -9.83
CA HIS A 20 11.32 -19.14 -10.54
C HIS A 20 11.86 -20.51 -10.10
N ALA A 21 11.27 -21.10 -9.05
CA ALA A 21 11.66 -22.42 -8.55
C ALA A 21 11.34 -23.53 -9.57
N GLU A 22 12.03 -24.67 -9.47
CA GLU A 22 11.88 -25.80 -10.43
C GLU A 22 10.52 -26.49 -10.36
N GLY A 23 9.75 -26.31 -9.29
CA GLY A 23 8.46 -26.97 -9.10
C GLY A 23 7.40 -26.05 -8.52
N ASP A 24 6.16 -26.50 -8.64
CA ASP A 24 5.00 -25.80 -8.07
C ASP A 24 5.07 -25.75 -6.55
N SER A 25 4.58 -24.66 -5.99
CA SER A 25 4.50 -24.45 -4.55
C SER A 25 3.07 -24.09 -4.13
N VAL A 26 2.68 -24.53 -2.94
CA VAL A 26 1.43 -24.12 -2.31
C VAL A 26 1.77 -23.44 -0.99
N LEU A 27 1.36 -22.19 -0.86
CA LEU A 27 1.56 -21.38 0.32
C LEU A 27 0.26 -21.30 1.11
N ASN A 28 0.29 -21.81 2.34
CA ASN A 28 -0.77 -21.62 3.31
C ASN A 28 -0.31 -20.54 4.31
N LEU A 29 -0.90 -19.36 4.22
CA LEU A 29 -0.53 -18.16 4.95
C LEU A 29 -1.50 -17.93 6.10
N HIS A 30 -0.96 -17.59 7.26
CA HIS A 30 -1.74 -17.27 8.44
C HIS A 30 -1.35 -15.91 9.01
N GLY A 31 -2.32 -15.19 9.58
CA GLY A 31 -2.10 -13.91 10.20
C GLY A 31 -1.72 -12.81 9.19
N VAL A 32 -2.28 -12.87 7.99
CA VAL A 32 -1.99 -11.93 6.92
C VAL A 32 -2.30 -10.50 7.36
N VAL A 33 -1.29 -9.62 7.28
CA VAL A 33 -1.39 -8.18 7.53
C VAL A 33 -0.92 -7.41 6.31
N SER A 34 -1.26 -6.12 6.25
CA SER A 34 -0.88 -5.25 5.13
C SER A 34 -1.25 -5.86 3.77
N ARG A 35 -2.45 -6.40 3.70
CA ARG A 35 -2.97 -7.13 2.54
C ARG A 35 -2.91 -6.37 1.22
N PRO A 36 -3.17 -5.05 1.15
CA PRO A 36 -3.04 -4.30 -0.09
C PRO A 36 -1.63 -4.38 -0.72
N TYR A 37 -0.57 -4.52 0.08
CA TYR A 37 0.79 -4.70 -0.45
C TYR A 37 1.03 -6.09 -1.04
N ILE A 38 0.31 -7.10 -0.53
CA ILE A 38 0.31 -8.43 -1.16
C ILE A 38 -0.43 -8.36 -2.48
N GLN A 39 -1.57 -7.67 -2.50
CA GLN A 39 -2.36 -7.44 -3.71
C GLN A 39 -1.52 -6.71 -4.77
N MET A 40 -0.83 -5.63 -4.42
CA MET A 40 0.10 -4.92 -5.31
C MET A 40 1.18 -5.87 -5.87
N THR A 41 1.71 -6.76 -5.03
CA THR A 41 2.71 -7.75 -5.48
C THR A 41 2.13 -8.68 -6.53
N LEU A 42 0.90 -9.17 -6.34
CA LEU A 42 0.22 -10.04 -7.30
C LEU A 42 -0.05 -9.32 -8.62
N GLU A 43 -0.53 -8.07 -8.57
CA GLU A 43 -0.80 -7.22 -9.74
C GLU A 43 0.47 -7.01 -10.58
N VAL A 44 1.57 -6.62 -9.94
CA VAL A 44 2.86 -6.41 -10.65
C VAL A 44 3.42 -7.71 -11.23
N LEU A 45 3.29 -8.82 -10.51
CA LEU A 45 3.73 -10.13 -11.02
C LEU A 45 2.88 -10.59 -12.21
N GLU A 46 1.58 -10.37 -12.17
CA GLU A 46 0.66 -10.68 -13.27
C GLU A 46 1.01 -9.86 -14.53
N ASP A 47 1.25 -8.57 -14.40
CA ASP A 47 1.69 -7.70 -15.50
C ASP A 47 3.02 -8.19 -16.10
N MET A 48 3.90 -8.75 -15.29
CA MET A 48 5.15 -9.38 -15.74
C MET A 48 4.95 -10.80 -16.31
N GLY A 49 3.71 -11.26 -16.44
CA GLY A 49 3.39 -12.60 -16.97
C GLY A 49 3.65 -13.74 -15.99
N ILE A 50 3.78 -13.45 -14.70
CA ILE A 50 3.88 -14.45 -13.63
C ILE A 50 2.48 -14.74 -13.11
N ASN A 51 2.07 -16.00 -13.19
CA ASN A 51 0.78 -16.45 -12.71
C ASN A 51 0.87 -16.96 -11.26
N ILE A 52 0.02 -16.42 -10.38
CA ILE A 52 -0.17 -16.89 -9.01
C ILE A 52 -1.67 -17.08 -8.81
N GLU A 53 -2.06 -18.26 -8.37
CA GLU A 53 -3.46 -18.63 -8.22
C GLU A 53 -3.89 -18.46 -6.75
N LEU A 54 -4.90 -17.64 -6.51
CA LEU A 54 -5.60 -17.59 -5.22
C LEU A 54 -6.57 -18.78 -5.16
N LEU A 55 -6.30 -19.72 -4.27
CA LEU A 55 -7.13 -20.92 -4.12
C LEU A 55 -8.22 -20.72 -3.08
N GLU A 56 -7.87 -20.17 -1.93
CA GLU A 56 -8.78 -19.89 -0.83
C GLU A 56 -8.40 -18.62 -0.12
N GLU A 57 -9.39 -17.95 0.43
CA GLU A 57 -9.24 -16.75 1.20
C GLU A 57 -10.29 -16.67 2.31
N ASP A 58 -9.84 -16.34 3.54
CA ASP A 58 -10.69 -16.02 4.67
C ASP A 58 -10.20 -14.73 5.32
N GLU A 59 -10.94 -13.65 5.10
CA GLU A 59 -10.60 -12.32 5.61
C GLU A 59 -10.71 -12.27 7.15
N ASP A 60 -11.71 -12.93 7.72
CA ASP A 60 -11.94 -12.92 9.18
C ASP A 60 -10.84 -13.70 9.91
N ALA A 61 -10.44 -14.85 9.35
CA ALA A 61 -9.33 -15.65 9.86
C ALA A 61 -7.95 -15.12 9.44
N ARG A 62 -7.90 -14.15 8.53
CA ARG A 62 -6.66 -13.60 7.93
C ARG A 62 -5.78 -14.68 7.34
N THR A 63 -6.38 -15.56 6.54
CA THR A 63 -5.65 -16.63 5.85
C THR A 63 -5.76 -16.52 4.35
N LEU A 64 -4.68 -16.89 3.65
CA LEU A 64 -4.64 -17.03 2.20
C LEU A 64 -4.02 -18.37 1.83
N LEU A 65 -4.60 -19.05 0.85
CA LEU A 65 -4.02 -20.22 0.22
C LEU A 65 -3.70 -19.88 -1.25
N LEU A 66 -2.40 -19.82 -1.55
CA LEU A 66 -1.89 -19.46 -2.86
C LEU A 66 -1.18 -20.66 -3.51
N ARG A 67 -1.40 -20.87 -4.80
CA ARG A 67 -0.58 -21.75 -5.63
C ARG A 67 0.34 -20.92 -6.51
N VAL A 68 1.61 -21.21 -6.46
CA VAL A 68 2.66 -20.60 -7.29
C VAL A 68 3.22 -21.66 -8.22
N PRO A 69 2.79 -21.71 -9.49
CA PRO A 69 3.43 -22.57 -10.46
C PRO A 69 4.93 -22.23 -10.59
N GLY A 70 5.78 -23.24 -10.64
CA GLY A 70 7.22 -23.05 -10.79
C GLY A 70 7.65 -22.85 -12.24
N ASN A 71 8.97 -22.71 -12.45
CA ASN A 71 9.60 -22.57 -13.77
C ASN A 71 9.08 -21.38 -14.60
N GLN A 72 8.48 -20.39 -13.98
CA GLN A 72 8.00 -19.19 -14.65
C GLN A 72 9.17 -18.23 -14.92
N ARG A 73 9.01 -17.39 -15.92
CA ARG A 73 9.96 -16.32 -16.25
C ARG A 73 9.20 -15.03 -16.46
N ALA A 74 9.61 -14.01 -15.74
CA ALA A 74 9.07 -12.66 -15.93
C ALA A 74 9.39 -12.17 -17.35
N GLN A 75 8.42 -11.54 -17.96
CA GLN A 75 8.54 -10.91 -19.27
C GLN A 75 8.90 -9.43 -19.08
N ALA A 76 9.83 -8.96 -19.91
CA ALA A 76 10.15 -7.54 -19.92
C ALA A 76 8.93 -6.71 -20.35
N GLN A 77 8.62 -5.68 -19.58
CA GLN A 77 7.51 -4.77 -19.82
C GLN A 77 7.98 -3.32 -19.73
N ASP A 78 7.42 -2.47 -20.57
CA ASP A 78 7.51 -1.03 -20.37
C ASP A 78 6.40 -0.63 -19.39
N MET A 79 6.77 -0.24 -18.19
CA MET A 79 5.82 0.13 -17.16
C MET A 79 6.16 1.47 -16.54
N ALA A 80 5.12 2.27 -16.26
CA ALA A 80 5.25 3.46 -15.43
C ALA A 80 5.21 3.06 -13.95
N ILE A 81 6.12 3.58 -13.19
CA ILE A 81 6.14 3.35 -11.73
C ILE A 81 5.39 4.50 -11.06
N ASP A 82 4.34 4.16 -10.32
CA ASP A 82 3.58 5.11 -9.52
C ASP A 82 4.44 5.72 -8.42
N GLY A 83 4.13 6.96 -8.04
CA GLY A 83 4.72 7.57 -6.85
C GLY A 83 4.38 6.80 -5.58
N ASP A 84 5.27 6.85 -4.62
CA ASP A 84 5.15 6.17 -3.33
C ASP A 84 4.22 6.95 -2.39
N TRP A 85 3.06 6.37 -2.08
CA TRP A 85 2.09 6.97 -1.16
C TRP A 85 2.57 7.02 0.29
N SER A 86 3.45 6.12 0.72
CA SER A 86 4.07 6.17 2.06
C SER A 86 4.93 7.43 2.20
N ALA A 87 5.81 7.68 1.23
CA ALA A 87 6.63 8.91 1.20
C ALA A 87 5.76 10.17 1.02
N ALA A 88 4.76 10.11 0.14
CA ALA A 88 3.84 11.22 -0.09
C ALA A 88 3.05 11.61 1.17
N ALA A 89 2.72 10.65 2.04
CA ALA A 89 1.99 10.91 3.28
C ALA A 89 2.71 11.93 4.20
N PHE A 90 4.04 11.89 4.24
CA PHE A 90 4.82 12.88 5.00
C PHE A 90 4.70 14.28 4.40
N LEU A 91 4.78 14.39 3.07
CA LEU A 91 4.64 15.68 2.37
C LEU A 91 3.23 16.23 2.50
N LEU A 92 2.21 15.38 2.34
CA LEU A 92 0.82 15.78 2.51
C LEU A 92 0.51 16.20 3.96
N GLY A 93 1.03 15.47 4.96
CA GLY A 93 0.94 15.85 6.36
C GLY A 93 1.61 17.19 6.66
N LEU A 94 2.82 17.40 6.14
CA LEU A 94 3.53 18.67 6.25
C LEU A 94 2.73 19.81 5.60
N GLY A 95 2.24 19.60 4.38
CA GLY A 95 1.43 20.60 3.68
C GLY A 95 0.14 20.95 4.42
N ALA A 96 -0.52 19.96 5.02
CA ALA A 96 -1.71 20.15 5.85
C ALA A 96 -1.44 21.01 7.10
N LEU A 97 -0.22 20.95 7.63
CA LEU A 97 0.17 21.73 8.82
C LEU A 97 0.62 23.15 8.48
N CYS A 98 1.39 23.34 7.42
CA CYS A 98 2.13 24.61 7.25
C CYS A 98 2.24 25.14 5.81
N ALA A 99 1.57 24.58 4.80
CA ALA A 99 1.65 25.14 3.46
C ALA A 99 1.11 26.59 3.43
N PRO A 100 1.86 27.58 2.94
CA PRO A 100 1.40 28.99 2.93
C PRO A 100 0.13 29.19 2.10
N HIS A 101 -0.01 28.46 1.00
CA HIS A 101 -1.18 28.44 0.14
C HIS A 101 -1.64 27.02 -0.08
N HIS A 102 -0.87 26.22 -0.80
CA HIS A 102 -1.06 24.80 -1.04
C HIS A 102 0.29 24.13 -1.30
N LEU A 103 0.33 22.81 -1.16
CA LEU A 103 1.42 21.95 -1.59
C LEU A 103 0.85 20.94 -2.59
N ASN A 104 1.47 20.81 -3.76
CA ASN A 104 1.17 19.74 -4.72
C ASN A 104 2.17 18.61 -4.54
N VAL A 105 1.68 17.39 -4.51
CA VAL A 105 2.50 16.17 -4.56
C VAL A 105 2.10 15.46 -5.85
N GLU A 106 3.02 15.42 -6.80
CA GLU A 106 2.81 14.89 -8.15
C GLU A 106 3.35 13.47 -8.29
N GLY A 107 2.97 12.79 -9.38
CA GLY A 107 3.37 11.41 -9.66
C GLY A 107 2.57 10.37 -8.86
N LEU A 108 1.53 10.80 -8.14
CA LEU A 108 0.68 9.92 -7.35
C LEU A 108 -0.46 9.39 -8.23
N HIS A 109 -0.19 8.29 -8.89
CA HIS A 109 -1.18 7.54 -9.64
C HIS A 109 -1.68 6.37 -8.80
N SER A 110 -2.73 5.71 -9.23
CA SER A 110 -3.31 4.55 -8.57
C SER A 110 -3.41 3.39 -9.56
N THR A 111 -2.32 3.17 -10.31
CA THR A 111 -2.21 2.06 -11.26
C THR A 111 -2.19 0.75 -10.51
N TYR A 112 -1.42 0.70 -9.41
CA TYR A 112 -1.33 -0.44 -8.51
C TYR A 112 -1.89 -0.11 -7.14
N THR A 113 -2.38 -1.13 -6.44
CA THR A 113 -2.94 -0.98 -5.10
C THR A 113 -1.86 -0.60 -4.08
N GLN A 114 -1.93 0.60 -3.53
CA GLN A 114 -1.07 1.05 -2.44
C GLN A 114 -1.92 1.38 -1.20
N ALA A 115 -1.70 0.67 -0.09
CA ALA A 115 -2.47 0.84 1.14
C ALA A 115 -2.43 2.28 1.67
N ASP A 116 -1.27 2.93 1.53
CA ASP A 116 -1.02 4.25 2.11
C ASP A 116 -1.71 5.40 1.34
N GLU A 117 -2.37 5.11 0.21
CA GLU A 117 -3.34 6.03 -0.40
C GLU A 117 -4.45 6.41 0.60
N ALA A 118 -4.70 5.59 1.62
CA ALA A 118 -5.61 5.86 2.73
C ALA A 118 -5.29 7.16 3.48
N ILE A 119 -4.09 7.74 3.31
CA ILE A 119 -3.74 9.06 3.85
C ILE A 119 -4.73 10.15 3.42
N LYS A 120 -5.28 10.06 2.20
CA LYS A 120 -6.30 11.01 1.72
C LYS A 120 -7.52 11.02 2.63
N GLY A 121 -8.04 9.83 2.93
CA GLY A 121 -9.17 9.68 3.85
C GLY A 121 -8.85 10.18 5.26
N ALA A 122 -7.69 9.79 5.81
CA ALA A 122 -7.27 10.20 7.14
C ALA A 122 -7.14 11.72 7.27
N LEU A 123 -6.56 12.40 6.28
CA LEU A 123 -6.46 13.86 6.25
C LEU A 123 -7.83 14.55 6.15
N LEU A 124 -8.73 14.03 5.31
CA LEU A 124 -10.09 14.56 5.20
C LEU A 124 -10.88 14.39 6.50
N PHE A 125 -10.82 13.21 7.14
CA PHE A 125 -11.43 12.99 8.47
C PHE A 125 -10.82 13.90 9.53
N GLY A 126 -9.51 14.13 9.45
CA GLY A 126 -8.80 15.10 10.27
C GLY A 126 -9.15 16.58 9.98
N GLY A 127 -10.06 16.84 9.03
CA GLY A 127 -10.52 18.19 8.70
C GLY A 127 -9.56 19.01 7.85
N CYS A 128 -8.57 18.35 7.23
CA CYS A 128 -7.67 18.95 6.24
C CYS A 128 -8.37 19.09 4.88
N ARG A 129 -7.87 19.99 4.04
CA ARG A 129 -8.44 20.24 2.72
C ARG A 129 -7.52 19.65 1.66
N LEU A 130 -8.07 18.76 0.85
CA LEU A 130 -7.40 18.12 -0.27
C LEU A 130 -8.16 18.38 -1.57
N ALA A 131 -7.44 18.41 -2.67
CA ALA A 131 -7.99 18.38 -4.02
C ALA A 131 -7.17 17.41 -4.87
N GLY A 132 -7.83 16.57 -5.66
CA GLY A 132 -7.15 15.80 -6.70
C GLY A 132 -6.71 16.72 -7.84
N THR A 133 -5.58 16.41 -8.45
CA THR A 133 -5.09 17.03 -9.69
C THR A 133 -4.88 15.93 -10.72
N ASP A 134 -4.65 16.29 -11.98
CA ASP A 134 -4.40 15.31 -13.04
C ASP A 134 -3.12 14.48 -12.79
N GLU A 135 -2.19 15.01 -11.99
CA GLU A 135 -0.89 14.39 -11.73
C GLU A 135 -0.68 13.96 -10.27
N GLY A 136 -1.67 14.18 -9.38
CA GLY A 136 -1.50 13.81 -7.97
C GLY A 136 -2.48 14.47 -7.03
N VAL A 137 -1.99 14.98 -5.90
CA VAL A 137 -2.81 15.55 -4.82
C VAL A 137 -2.28 16.90 -4.37
N GLN A 138 -3.20 17.85 -4.27
CA GLN A 138 -2.97 19.15 -3.66
C GLN A 138 -3.51 19.13 -2.23
N VAL A 139 -2.73 19.60 -1.27
CA VAL A 139 -3.14 19.81 0.12
C VAL A 139 -2.99 21.27 0.52
N MET A 140 -3.91 21.76 1.33
CA MET A 140 -3.89 23.11 1.89
C MET A 140 -3.76 23.05 3.40
N ALA A 141 -3.03 24.00 3.99
CA ALA A 141 -2.94 24.12 5.42
C ALA A 141 -4.31 24.33 6.05
N GLY A 142 -4.49 23.74 7.22
CA GLY A 142 -5.73 23.77 7.97
C GLY A 142 -5.50 23.69 9.46
N LYS A 143 -6.58 23.45 10.18
CA LYS A 143 -6.52 23.15 11.62
C LYS A 143 -6.95 21.70 11.80
N PRO A 144 -6.02 20.78 12.00
CA PRO A 144 -6.35 19.38 12.21
C PRO A 144 -7.30 19.22 13.39
N LYS A 145 -8.30 18.37 13.22
CA LYS A 145 -9.27 17.99 14.26
C LYS A 145 -8.93 16.57 14.73
N SER A 146 -9.47 16.19 15.88
CA SER A 146 -9.36 14.79 16.33
C SER A 146 -10.04 13.85 15.34
N PHE A 147 -9.42 12.72 15.08
CA PHE A 147 -9.92 11.67 14.20
C PHE A 147 -9.50 10.29 14.72
N ILE A 148 -10.18 9.27 14.25
CA ILE A 148 -9.86 7.88 14.52
C ILE A 148 -9.64 7.22 13.16
N VAL A 149 -8.56 6.47 13.02
CA VAL A 149 -8.22 5.72 11.80
C VAL A 149 -7.66 4.37 12.18
N ASP A 150 -8.06 3.35 11.44
CA ASP A 150 -7.46 2.02 11.51
C ASP A 150 -6.27 1.98 10.55
N LEU A 151 -5.11 1.59 11.06
CA LEU A 151 -3.86 1.49 10.33
C LEU A 151 -3.38 0.04 10.17
N THR A 152 -4.25 -0.93 10.36
CA THR A 152 -3.90 -2.36 10.27
C THR A 152 -3.27 -2.69 8.92
N ASP A 153 -3.79 -2.12 7.82
CA ASP A 153 -3.30 -2.37 6.47
C ASP A 153 -2.32 -1.30 5.96
N SER A 154 -2.20 -0.17 6.67
CA SER A 154 -1.32 0.95 6.31
C SER A 154 -0.50 1.45 7.50
N PRO A 155 0.33 0.60 8.12
CA PRO A 155 1.09 0.95 9.33
C PRO A 155 2.09 2.08 9.12
N ASP A 156 2.57 2.28 7.91
CA ASP A 156 3.54 3.33 7.55
C ASP A 156 2.93 4.73 7.61
N LEU A 157 1.60 4.84 7.66
CA LEU A 157 0.91 6.11 7.91
C LEU A 157 0.95 6.55 9.38
N PHE A 158 1.34 5.66 10.31
CA PHE A 158 1.38 6.03 11.73
C PHE A 158 2.29 7.24 12.02
N PRO A 159 3.55 7.30 11.55
CA PRO A 159 4.42 8.44 11.85
C PRO A 159 3.90 9.78 11.32
N PRO A 160 3.49 9.94 10.04
CA PRO A 160 2.99 11.22 9.54
C PRO A 160 1.66 11.62 10.21
N LEU A 161 0.77 10.67 10.52
CA LEU A 161 -0.49 10.95 11.19
C LEU A 161 -0.29 11.27 12.69
N ALA A 162 0.68 10.65 13.36
CA ALA A 162 1.05 11.01 14.73
C ALA A 162 1.60 12.45 14.79
N ALA A 163 2.44 12.83 13.82
CA ALA A 163 2.91 14.21 13.69
C ALA A 163 1.74 15.19 13.47
N LEU A 164 0.82 14.86 12.57
CA LEU A 164 -0.38 15.67 12.33
C LEU A 164 -1.22 15.83 13.61
N ALA A 165 -1.46 14.71 14.32
CA ALA A 165 -2.25 14.70 15.55
C ALA A 165 -1.65 15.56 16.69
N ALA A 166 -0.31 15.65 16.75
CA ALA A 166 0.39 16.48 17.74
C ALA A 166 0.07 17.98 17.61
N PHE A 167 -0.38 18.43 16.44
CA PHE A 167 -0.78 19.81 16.15
C PHE A 167 -2.31 19.97 16.07
N GLY A 168 -3.07 18.88 16.22
CA GLY A 168 -4.53 18.88 16.28
C GLY A 168 -5.05 19.39 17.63
N LYS A 169 -6.32 19.83 17.64
CA LYS A 169 -7.02 20.24 18.86
C LYS A 169 -8.19 19.29 19.13
#